data_819e6b7329c796b1a71a194f0d35bf74
#
_entry.id   819e6b7329c796b1a71a194f0d35bf74
#
_cell.length_a   1.000
_cell.length_b   1.000
_cell.length_c   1.000
_cell.angle_alpha   90.00
_cell.angle_beta   90.00
_cell.angle_gamma   90.00
#
_symmetry.space_group_name_H-M   'P 1'
#
loop_
_entity.id
_entity.type
_entity.pdbx_description
1 polymer ?
#
loop_
_entity_poly.entity_id
_entity_poly.type
_entity_poly.pdbx_seq_one_letter_code
_entity_poly.pdbx_strand_id
1 'polypeptide(L)'
;LWGKYNVHINANDDVNIIVGINGSGKTTLLNEINKIALKYVADKNRVVFVPSIDNIAMRDKRKVVNALTQDLEFYMFDMKTGPSMMYHRMSMIDASIERQAEMKADINNFCAVVNQLFETTGKRIEIEGNKFNVVSGEETIPINALSSGEKQILLILLRVFLLDGDEAYVLLDEPENSLDISWQFELINMLVRLNPNAQYFITTHSPSIF
;
A
#
# COMPACT_ATOMS: atom_id res chain seq x y z
N LEU A 1 -9.59 -13.74 -20.83
CA LEU A 1 -8.60 -12.72 -21.23
C LEU A 1 -8.81 -12.38 -22.71
N TRP A 2 -9.00 -11.11 -23.02
CA TRP A 2 -9.28 -10.58 -24.37
C TRP A 2 -10.43 -11.26 -25.13
N GLY A 3 -11.42 -11.83 -24.40
CA GLY A 3 -12.55 -12.55 -24.99
C GLY A 3 -12.19 -13.84 -25.71
N LYS A 4 -10.92 -14.31 -25.61
CA LYS A 4 -10.45 -15.51 -26.33
C LYS A 4 -10.05 -16.68 -25.42
N TYR A 5 -9.78 -16.44 -24.13
CA TYR A 5 -9.28 -17.47 -23.25
C TYR A 5 -10.03 -17.50 -21.92
N ASN A 6 -10.44 -18.68 -21.50
CA ASN A 6 -10.85 -18.94 -20.12
C ASN A 6 -9.59 -19.28 -19.32
N VAL A 7 -9.37 -18.55 -18.22
CA VAL A 7 -8.25 -18.78 -17.31
C VAL A 7 -8.82 -19.30 -16.01
N HIS A 8 -8.33 -20.44 -15.56
CA HIS A 8 -8.60 -20.98 -14.24
C HIS A 8 -7.37 -20.79 -13.37
N ILE A 9 -7.55 -20.15 -12.23
CA ILE A 9 -6.48 -19.87 -11.26
C ILE A 9 -6.90 -20.50 -9.94
N ASN A 10 -6.02 -21.33 -9.38
CA ASN A 10 -6.11 -21.73 -7.99
C ASN A 10 -5.27 -20.75 -7.18
N ALA A 11 -5.91 -19.82 -6.51
CA ALA A 11 -5.23 -18.83 -5.67
C ALA A 11 -4.92 -19.44 -4.29
N ASN A 12 -3.77 -19.06 -3.74
CA ASN A 12 -3.43 -19.29 -2.34
C ASN A 12 -4.19 -18.27 -1.46
N ASP A 13 -4.44 -18.64 -0.22
CA ASP A 13 -5.17 -17.77 0.71
C ASP A 13 -4.33 -16.59 1.21
N ASP A 14 -3.01 -16.60 0.99
CA ASP A 14 -2.05 -15.59 1.43
C ASP A 14 -1.51 -14.77 0.24
N VAL A 15 -0.38 -15.19 -0.36
CA VAL A 15 0.33 -14.43 -1.39
C VAL A 15 0.28 -15.15 -2.74
N ASN A 16 -0.15 -14.41 -3.77
CA ASN A 16 -0.20 -14.86 -5.15
C ASN A 16 0.62 -13.92 -6.03
N ILE A 17 1.69 -14.43 -6.62
CA ILE A 17 2.57 -13.66 -7.50
C ILE A 17 2.32 -14.06 -8.95
N ILE A 18 1.98 -13.07 -9.79
CA ILE A 18 1.70 -13.24 -11.22
C ILE A 18 2.88 -12.69 -12.00
N VAL A 19 3.74 -13.60 -12.46
CA VAL A 19 4.97 -13.24 -13.20
C VAL A 19 4.76 -13.34 -14.70
N GLY A 20 5.33 -12.42 -15.44
CA GLY A 20 5.31 -12.46 -16.90
C GLY A 20 5.96 -11.24 -17.54
N ILE A 21 6.33 -11.36 -18.81
CA ILE A 21 6.89 -10.26 -19.59
C ILE A 21 5.86 -9.15 -19.82
N ASN A 22 6.35 -7.96 -20.21
CA ASN A 22 5.47 -6.85 -20.55
C ASN A 22 4.53 -7.25 -21.71
N GLY A 23 3.26 -6.84 -21.60
CA GLY A 23 2.23 -7.18 -22.60
C GLY A 23 1.64 -8.59 -22.46
N SER A 24 2.06 -9.42 -21.49
CA SER A 24 1.50 -10.78 -21.29
C SER A 24 0.06 -10.80 -20.71
N GLY A 25 -0.46 -9.64 -20.29
CA GLY A 25 -1.82 -9.53 -19.76
C GLY A 25 -1.91 -9.57 -18.24
N LYS A 26 -0.82 -9.41 -17.50
CA LYS A 26 -0.80 -9.37 -16.03
C LYS A 26 -1.78 -8.36 -15.46
N THR A 27 -1.67 -7.09 -15.88
CA THR A 27 -2.59 -6.00 -15.48
C THR A 27 -4.04 -6.32 -15.84
N THR A 28 -4.29 -6.92 -17.01
CA THR A 28 -5.66 -7.31 -17.42
C THR A 28 -6.22 -8.36 -16.46
N LEU A 29 -5.44 -9.36 -16.12
CA LEU A 29 -5.83 -10.39 -15.17
C LEU A 29 -6.09 -9.80 -13.79
N LEU A 30 -5.19 -8.95 -13.29
CA LEU A 30 -5.33 -8.31 -11.99
C LEU A 30 -6.60 -7.43 -11.93
N ASN A 31 -6.92 -6.72 -13.01
CA ASN A 31 -8.14 -5.93 -13.10
C ASN A 31 -9.41 -6.81 -13.09
N GLU A 32 -9.40 -8.00 -13.68
CA GLU A 32 -10.54 -8.92 -13.60
C GLU A 32 -10.69 -9.49 -12.17
N ILE A 33 -9.60 -9.83 -11.51
CA ILE A 33 -9.62 -10.24 -10.08
C ILE A 33 -10.21 -9.11 -9.23
N ASN A 34 -9.78 -7.85 -9.44
CA ASN A 34 -10.32 -6.68 -8.74
C ASN A 34 -11.83 -6.52 -8.93
N LYS A 35 -12.31 -6.66 -10.17
CA LYS A 35 -13.75 -6.61 -10.45
C LYS A 35 -14.54 -7.70 -9.72
N ILE A 36 -13.98 -8.91 -9.67
CA ILE A 36 -14.57 -10.04 -8.94
C ILE A 36 -14.60 -9.74 -7.44
N ALA A 37 -13.49 -9.32 -6.85
CA ALA A 37 -13.41 -8.95 -5.44
C ALA A 37 -14.43 -7.85 -5.10
N LEU A 38 -14.47 -6.77 -5.88
CA LEU A 38 -15.44 -5.69 -5.72
C LEU A 38 -16.90 -6.13 -5.87
N LYS A 39 -17.18 -7.20 -6.62
CA LYS A 39 -18.54 -7.73 -6.78
C LYS A 39 -19.00 -8.51 -5.57
N TYR A 40 -18.13 -9.32 -4.97
CA TYR A 40 -18.50 -10.30 -3.94
C TYR A 40 -18.18 -9.86 -2.51
N VAL A 41 -17.20 -8.96 -2.30
CA VAL A 41 -16.90 -8.41 -0.97
C VAL A 41 -17.93 -7.36 -0.58
N ALA A 42 -18.52 -7.52 0.60
CA ALA A 42 -19.58 -6.62 1.08
C ALA A 42 -19.03 -5.21 1.36
N ASP A 43 -17.93 -5.12 2.11
CA ASP A 43 -17.24 -3.86 2.39
C ASP A 43 -16.16 -3.60 1.33
N LYS A 44 -16.39 -2.62 0.47
CA LYS A 44 -15.45 -2.26 -0.61
C LYS A 44 -14.12 -1.70 -0.10
N ASN A 45 -14.07 -1.21 1.13
CA ASN A 45 -12.85 -0.73 1.75
C ASN A 45 -11.84 -1.87 2.01
N ARG A 46 -12.33 -3.13 2.02
CA ARG A 46 -11.50 -4.34 2.12
C ARG A 46 -10.90 -4.80 0.79
N VAL A 47 -11.06 -4.02 -0.28
CA VAL A 47 -10.43 -4.28 -1.57
C VAL A 47 -9.50 -3.11 -1.89
N VAL A 48 -8.21 -3.34 -1.73
CA VAL A 48 -7.16 -2.36 -2.05
C VAL A 48 -6.59 -2.67 -3.42
N PHE A 49 -6.68 -1.74 -4.35
CA PHE A 49 -6.05 -1.84 -5.66
C PHE A 49 -5.06 -0.70 -5.86
N VAL A 50 -3.79 -1.02 -6.08
CA VAL A 50 -2.73 -0.06 -6.40
C VAL A 50 -2.27 -0.30 -7.84
N PRO A 51 -2.61 0.59 -8.78
CA PRO A 51 -2.19 0.44 -10.16
C PRO A 51 -0.71 0.75 -10.34
N SER A 52 -0.10 0.19 -11.37
CA SER A 52 1.27 0.52 -11.76
C SER A 52 1.42 2.02 -12.07
N ILE A 53 2.50 2.61 -11.59
CA ILE A 53 2.85 4.02 -11.85
C ILE A 53 3.06 4.26 -13.34
N ASP A 54 3.61 3.32 -14.08
CA ASP A 54 3.87 3.48 -15.51
C ASP A 54 2.58 3.68 -16.32
N ASN A 55 1.49 3.06 -15.91
CA ASN A 55 0.17 3.27 -16.50
C ASN A 55 -0.33 4.71 -16.32
N ILE A 56 0.08 5.38 -15.25
CA ILE A 56 -0.21 6.79 -14.96
C ILE A 56 0.82 7.70 -15.67
N ALA A 57 2.10 7.29 -15.69
CA ALA A 57 3.22 8.07 -16.23
C ALA A 57 3.18 8.26 -17.75
N MET A 58 2.52 7.38 -18.51
CA MET A 58 2.37 7.53 -19.97
C MET A 58 1.66 8.84 -20.38
N ARG A 59 1.02 9.54 -19.44
CA ARG A 59 0.30 10.79 -19.72
C ARG A 59 1.06 12.07 -19.31
N ASP A 60 1.78 12.07 -18.19
CA ASP A 60 2.62 13.19 -17.72
C ASP A 60 3.28 12.84 -16.38
N LYS A 61 4.62 12.80 -16.31
CA LYS A 61 5.37 12.49 -15.06
C LYS A 61 5.01 13.42 -13.89
N ARG A 62 4.72 14.70 -14.15
CA ARG A 62 4.31 15.66 -13.11
C ARG A 62 2.95 15.32 -12.52
N LYS A 63 2.04 14.77 -13.32
CA LYS A 63 0.72 14.33 -12.84
C LYS A 63 0.82 13.11 -11.92
N VAL A 64 1.78 12.21 -12.15
CA VAL A 64 2.01 11.04 -11.28
C VAL A 64 2.47 11.46 -9.89
N VAL A 65 3.50 12.32 -9.82
CA VAL A 65 4.02 12.79 -8.53
C VAL A 65 2.96 13.55 -7.74
N ASN A 66 2.14 14.34 -8.43
CA ASN A 66 1.03 15.05 -7.80
C ASN A 66 -0.08 14.09 -7.34
N ALA A 67 -0.42 13.06 -8.13
CA ALA A 67 -1.41 12.04 -7.75
C ALA A 67 -0.96 11.27 -6.51
N LEU A 68 0.28 10.76 -6.49
CA LEU A 68 0.83 10.07 -5.32
C LEU A 68 0.84 10.96 -4.07
N THR A 69 1.16 12.25 -4.22
CA THR A 69 1.14 13.19 -3.09
C THR A 69 -0.29 13.41 -2.58
N GLN A 70 -1.25 13.59 -3.48
CA GLN A 70 -2.67 13.75 -3.14
C GLN A 70 -3.25 12.50 -2.47
N ASP A 71 -2.92 11.32 -2.99
CA ASP A 71 -3.34 10.05 -2.39
C ASP A 71 -2.74 9.88 -0.99
N LEU A 72 -1.45 10.17 -0.80
CA LEU A 72 -0.83 10.14 0.51
C LEU A 72 -1.47 11.12 1.48
N GLU A 73 -1.68 12.38 1.07
CA GLU A 73 -2.36 13.39 1.89
C GLU A 73 -3.76 12.93 2.29
N PHE A 74 -4.51 12.29 1.37
CA PHE A 74 -5.81 11.72 1.67
C PHE A 74 -5.70 10.62 2.74
N TYR A 75 -4.89 9.58 2.51
CA TYR A 75 -4.76 8.46 3.45
C TYR A 75 -4.08 8.83 4.77
N MET A 76 -3.35 9.93 4.83
CA MET A 76 -2.75 10.43 6.08
C MET A 76 -3.72 11.31 6.87
N PHE A 77 -4.44 12.23 6.22
CA PHE A 77 -5.08 13.36 6.88
C PHE A 77 -6.60 13.46 6.70
N ASP A 78 -7.23 12.68 5.80
CA ASP A 78 -8.69 12.77 5.66
C ASP A 78 -9.40 12.32 6.93
N MET A 79 -10.36 13.14 7.39
CA MET A 79 -11.14 12.88 8.60
C MET A 79 -12.62 12.60 8.32
N LYS A 80 -13.03 12.59 7.03
CA LYS A 80 -14.45 12.65 6.69
C LYS A 80 -14.99 11.46 5.93
N THR A 81 -14.21 10.90 5.00
CA THR A 81 -14.81 10.08 3.94
C THR A 81 -14.22 8.69 3.78
N GLY A 82 -13.11 8.37 4.43
CA GLY A 82 -12.49 7.08 4.19
C GLY A 82 -11.45 6.65 5.21
N PRO A 83 -10.89 5.47 5.04
CA PRO A 83 -9.84 5.00 5.91
C PRO A 83 -8.61 5.88 5.74
N SER A 84 -8.28 6.62 6.80
CA SER A 84 -7.05 7.40 6.89
C SER A 84 -6.39 7.22 8.26
N MET A 85 -5.10 7.49 8.34
CA MET A 85 -4.37 7.44 9.63
C MET A 85 -5.02 8.36 10.66
N MET A 86 -5.46 9.54 10.27
CA MET A 86 -6.13 10.48 11.17
C MET A 86 -7.47 9.94 11.64
N TYR A 87 -8.30 9.39 10.74
CA TYR A 87 -9.57 8.76 11.10
C TYR A 87 -9.38 7.55 12.03
N HIS A 88 -8.42 6.69 11.73
CA HIS A 88 -8.06 5.53 12.55
C HIS A 88 -7.66 5.98 13.97
N ARG A 89 -6.85 7.04 14.09
CA ARG A 89 -6.49 7.60 15.40
C ARG A 89 -7.65 8.24 16.15
N MET A 90 -8.56 8.92 15.45
CA MET A 90 -9.75 9.49 16.09
C MET A 90 -10.68 8.40 16.63
N SER A 91 -10.81 7.28 15.95
CA SER A 91 -11.61 6.15 16.44
C SER A 91 -11.09 5.54 17.74
N MET A 92 -9.81 5.78 18.11
CA MET A 92 -9.27 5.36 19.40
C MET A 92 -9.94 6.08 20.59
N ILE A 93 -10.49 7.28 20.40
CA ILE A 93 -11.06 8.08 21.50
C ILE A 93 -12.23 7.35 22.15
N ASP A 94 -13.04 6.69 21.34
CA ASP A 94 -14.25 5.98 21.79
C ASP A 94 -14.01 4.48 22.01
N ALA A 95 -12.78 3.99 21.80
CA ALA A 95 -12.40 2.59 21.94
C ALA A 95 -12.16 2.22 23.42
N SER A 96 -12.29 0.92 23.76
CA SER A 96 -11.90 0.41 25.08
C SER A 96 -10.39 0.62 25.32
N ILE A 97 -9.97 0.59 26.60
CA ILE A 97 -8.55 0.75 26.98
C ILE A 97 -7.69 -0.31 26.31
N GLU A 98 -8.17 -1.55 26.24
CA GLU A 98 -7.48 -2.67 25.60
C GLU A 98 -7.31 -2.40 24.11
N ARG A 99 -8.39 -2.00 23.41
CA ARG A 99 -8.35 -1.69 21.99
C ARG A 99 -7.46 -0.47 21.69
N GLN A 100 -7.44 0.55 22.55
CA GLN A 100 -6.51 1.67 22.43
C GLN A 100 -5.05 1.23 22.51
N ALA A 101 -4.74 0.27 23.40
CA ALA A 101 -3.39 -0.27 23.54
C ALA A 101 -2.95 -1.06 22.29
N GLU A 102 -3.85 -1.90 21.74
CA GLU A 102 -3.63 -2.62 20.48
C GLU A 102 -3.37 -1.65 19.33
N MET A 103 -4.26 -0.71 19.09
CA MET A 103 -4.13 0.29 18.03
C MET A 103 -2.83 1.10 18.13
N LYS A 104 -2.39 1.43 19.36
CA LYS A 104 -1.07 2.08 19.56
C LYS A 104 0.08 1.17 19.17
N ALA A 105 0.01 -0.12 19.53
CA ALA A 105 1.03 -1.10 19.16
C ALA A 105 1.09 -1.26 17.63
N ASP A 106 -0.05 -1.30 16.95
CA ASP A 106 -0.15 -1.40 15.49
C ASP A 106 0.44 -0.18 14.79
N ILE A 107 0.12 1.03 15.27
CA ILE A 107 0.73 2.28 14.77
C ILE A 107 2.26 2.26 14.96
N ASN A 108 2.74 1.82 16.12
CA ASN A 108 4.18 1.71 16.37
C ASN A 108 4.85 0.68 15.45
N ASN A 109 4.19 -0.45 15.20
CA ASN A 109 4.67 -1.46 14.24
C ASN A 109 4.71 -0.90 12.82
N PHE A 110 3.68 -0.17 12.38
CA PHE A 110 3.67 0.52 11.09
C PHE A 110 4.84 1.50 10.97
N CYS A 111 5.05 2.37 11.98
CA CYS A 111 6.18 3.28 11.99
C CYS A 111 7.51 2.54 11.94
N ALA A 112 7.67 1.44 12.68
CA ALA A 112 8.89 0.65 12.67
C ALA A 112 9.18 0.04 11.30
N VAL A 113 8.16 -0.50 10.61
CA VAL A 113 8.28 -1.06 9.25
C VAL A 113 8.73 0.02 8.26
N VAL A 114 8.07 1.18 8.25
CA VAL A 114 8.42 2.27 7.34
C VAL A 114 9.80 2.84 7.65
N ASN A 115 10.13 3.02 8.93
CA ASN A 115 11.41 3.59 9.34
C ASN A 115 12.59 2.67 9.03
N GLN A 116 12.40 1.35 9.11
CA GLN A 116 13.40 0.39 8.66
C GLN A 116 13.76 0.57 7.18
N LEU A 117 12.76 0.83 6.32
CA LEU A 117 13.00 1.15 4.90
C LEU A 117 13.71 2.49 4.71
N PHE A 118 13.19 3.51 5.37
CA PHE A 118 13.65 4.88 5.20
C PHE A 118 15.01 5.16 5.83
N GLU A 119 15.54 4.25 6.66
CA GLU A 119 16.90 4.34 7.20
C GLU A 119 17.94 4.51 6.09
N THR A 120 17.78 3.80 4.96
CA THR A 120 18.69 3.89 3.81
C THR A 120 18.73 5.27 3.16
N THR A 121 17.67 6.06 3.32
CA THR A 121 17.55 7.43 2.77
C THR A 121 17.70 8.51 3.84
N GLY A 122 18.04 8.14 5.08
CA GLY A 122 18.20 9.06 6.21
C GLY A 122 16.91 9.75 6.65
N LYS A 123 15.76 9.12 6.37
CA LYS A 123 14.44 9.65 6.71
C LYS A 123 13.72 8.73 7.70
N ARG A 124 12.70 9.27 8.35
CA ARG A 124 11.81 8.50 9.20
C ARG A 124 10.42 9.17 9.26
N ILE A 125 9.42 8.39 9.61
CA ILE A 125 8.10 8.92 9.95
C ILE A 125 7.95 8.96 11.47
N GLU A 126 7.25 9.99 11.94
CA GLU A 126 6.90 10.19 13.33
C GLU A 126 5.41 10.55 13.44
N ILE A 127 4.70 9.90 14.34
CA ILE A 127 3.30 10.19 14.60
C ILE A 127 3.17 10.69 16.03
N GLU A 128 3.07 12.00 16.20
CA GLU A 128 2.94 12.66 17.49
C GLU A 128 1.60 13.38 17.59
N GLY A 129 0.84 13.12 18.64
CA GLY A 129 -0.50 13.69 18.76
C GLY A 129 -1.31 13.43 17.48
N ASN A 130 -1.80 14.45 16.83
CA ASN A 130 -2.54 14.37 15.56
C ASN A 130 -1.69 14.73 14.34
N LYS A 131 -0.36 14.67 14.48
CA LYS A 131 0.55 15.01 13.38
C LYS A 131 1.23 13.74 12.88
N PHE A 132 1.24 13.61 11.56
CA PHE A 132 2.07 12.66 10.84
C PHE A 132 3.19 13.46 10.18
N ASN A 133 4.40 13.25 10.63
CA ASN A 133 5.58 14.00 10.18
C ASN A 133 6.51 13.06 9.41
N VAL A 134 7.12 13.58 8.35
CA VAL A 134 8.30 12.98 7.73
C VAL A 134 9.50 13.81 8.17
N VAL A 135 10.52 13.14 8.70
CA VAL A 135 11.71 13.79 9.26
C VAL A 135 12.93 13.33 8.49
N SER A 136 13.83 14.28 8.16
CA SER A 136 15.14 14.03 7.55
C SER A 136 16.20 14.70 8.41
N GLY A 137 17.07 13.90 9.04
CA GLY A 137 17.93 14.39 10.10
C GLY A 137 17.12 14.90 11.30
N GLU A 138 17.20 16.21 11.58
CA GLU A 138 16.43 16.89 12.63
C GLU A 138 15.27 17.75 12.08
N GLU A 139 15.10 17.82 10.77
CA GLU A 139 14.12 18.68 10.13
C GLU A 139 12.88 17.92 9.69
N THR A 140 11.70 18.48 9.97
CA THR A 140 10.44 18.00 9.37
C THR A 140 10.37 18.45 7.93
N ILE A 141 10.21 17.53 7.01
CA ILE A 141 10.09 17.81 5.58
C ILE A 141 8.67 17.57 5.09
N PRO A 142 8.20 18.32 4.08
CA PRO A 142 6.88 18.11 3.51
C PRO A 142 6.85 16.83 2.67
N ILE A 143 5.67 16.21 2.55
CA ILE A 143 5.47 14.95 1.81
C ILE A 143 5.91 15.06 0.34
N ASN A 144 5.75 16.24 -0.27
CA ASN A 144 6.18 16.46 -1.64
C ASN A 144 7.71 16.37 -1.83
N ALA A 145 8.49 16.49 -0.76
CA ALA A 145 9.96 16.30 -0.78
C ALA A 145 10.38 14.83 -0.81
N LEU A 146 9.46 13.88 -0.57
CA LEU A 146 9.72 12.47 -0.77
C LEU A 146 9.91 12.15 -2.26
N SER A 147 10.81 11.23 -2.58
CA SER A 147 10.96 10.68 -3.93
C SER A 147 9.68 9.93 -4.36
N SER A 148 9.56 9.62 -5.66
CA SER A 148 8.42 8.84 -6.16
C SER A 148 8.36 7.45 -5.53
N GLY A 149 9.51 6.77 -5.38
CA GLY A 149 9.60 5.45 -4.73
C GLY A 149 9.22 5.51 -3.27
N GLU A 150 9.69 6.52 -2.51
CA GLU A 150 9.32 6.70 -1.10
C GLU A 150 7.82 6.97 -0.93
N LYS A 151 7.22 7.78 -1.80
CA LYS A 151 5.78 8.02 -1.80
C LYS A 151 4.99 6.75 -2.11
N GLN A 152 5.43 6.00 -3.10
CA GLN A 152 4.76 4.76 -3.51
C GLN A 152 4.79 3.71 -2.41
N ILE A 153 5.97 3.41 -1.86
CA ILE A 153 6.07 2.41 -0.80
C ILE A 153 5.29 2.83 0.45
N LEU A 154 5.38 4.10 0.84
CA LEU A 154 4.63 4.63 1.97
C LEU A 154 3.12 4.52 1.73
N LEU A 155 2.63 4.83 0.52
CA LEU A 155 1.22 4.72 0.15
C LEU A 155 0.74 3.25 0.21
N ILE A 156 1.51 2.32 -0.34
CA ILE A 156 1.18 0.88 -0.31
C ILE A 156 1.07 0.40 1.13
N LEU A 157 2.10 0.64 1.95
CA LEU A 157 2.15 0.19 3.34
C LEU A 157 1.04 0.84 4.19
N LEU A 158 0.78 2.13 3.99
CA LEU A 158 -0.28 2.84 4.69
C LEU A 158 -1.66 2.28 4.36
N ARG A 159 -1.95 2.00 3.09
CA ARG A 159 -3.23 1.40 2.69
C ARG A 159 -3.44 0.00 3.25
N VAL A 160 -2.37 -0.81 3.34
CA VAL A 160 -2.44 -2.14 3.96
C VAL A 160 -2.61 -2.04 5.48
N PHE A 161 -1.90 -1.14 6.14
CA PHE A 161 -2.06 -0.85 7.57
C PHE A 161 -3.51 -0.44 7.91
N LEU A 162 -4.11 0.40 7.08
CA LEU A 162 -5.48 0.91 7.30
C LEU A 162 -6.59 -0.14 7.11
N LEU A 163 -6.26 -1.36 6.72
CA LEU A 163 -7.17 -2.51 6.76
C LEU A 163 -7.38 -3.05 8.19
N ASP A 164 -6.62 -2.56 9.16
CA ASP A 164 -6.75 -2.85 10.60
C ASP A 164 -6.69 -4.36 10.94
N GLY A 165 -5.89 -5.12 10.19
CA GLY A 165 -5.74 -6.57 10.35
C GLY A 165 -6.93 -7.40 9.87
N ASP A 166 -7.91 -6.80 9.23
CA ASP A 166 -9.08 -7.48 8.68
C ASP A 166 -8.74 -8.35 7.46
N GLU A 167 -9.56 -9.37 7.21
CA GLU A 167 -9.55 -10.10 5.94
C GLU A 167 -9.85 -9.14 4.79
N ALA A 168 -8.96 -9.12 3.80
CA ALA A 168 -9.00 -8.16 2.70
C ALA A 168 -8.34 -8.71 1.44
N TYR A 169 -8.61 -8.09 0.30
CA TYR A 169 -7.92 -8.33 -0.96
C TYR A 169 -7.00 -7.16 -1.28
N VAL A 170 -5.71 -7.43 -1.44
CA VAL A 170 -4.70 -6.44 -1.80
C VAL A 170 -4.13 -6.77 -3.16
N LEU A 171 -4.38 -5.91 -4.14
CA LEU A 171 -3.97 -6.10 -5.52
C LEU A 171 -2.95 -5.02 -5.89
N LEU A 172 -1.73 -5.44 -6.23
CA LEU A 172 -0.62 -4.56 -6.58
C LEU A 172 -0.16 -4.84 -8.02
N ASP A 173 -0.23 -3.82 -8.87
CA ASP A 173 0.21 -3.93 -10.28
C ASP A 173 1.60 -3.35 -10.44
N GLU A 174 2.59 -4.23 -10.65
CA GLU A 174 4.01 -3.88 -10.81
C GLU A 174 4.51 -2.90 -9.73
N PRO A 175 4.36 -3.25 -8.42
CA PRO A 175 4.70 -2.34 -7.32
C PRO A 175 6.20 -2.00 -7.26
N GLU A 176 7.06 -2.80 -7.91
CA GLU A 176 8.51 -2.58 -8.01
C GLU A 176 8.90 -1.33 -8.79
N ASN A 177 8.02 -0.82 -9.66
CA ASN A 177 8.31 0.36 -10.45
C ASN A 177 8.61 1.55 -9.55
N SER A 178 9.79 2.16 -9.72
CA SER A 178 10.33 3.25 -8.89
C SER A 178 10.82 2.86 -7.50
N LEU A 179 10.74 1.59 -7.08
CA LEU A 179 11.30 1.14 -5.80
C LEU A 179 12.79 0.78 -5.94
N ASP A 180 13.55 1.10 -4.90
CA ASP A 180 14.89 0.57 -4.73
C ASP A 180 14.87 -0.96 -4.67
N ILE A 181 15.89 -1.62 -5.19
CA ILE A 181 15.95 -3.09 -5.26
C ILE A 181 15.92 -3.73 -3.86
N SER A 182 16.50 -3.10 -2.87
CA SER A 182 16.47 -3.57 -1.47
C SER A 182 15.04 -3.57 -0.91
N TRP A 183 14.24 -2.57 -1.28
CA TRP A 183 12.84 -2.48 -0.88
C TRP A 183 11.95 -3.49 -1.59
N GLN A 184 12.30 -3.85 -2.84
CA GLN A 184 11.59 -4.90 -3.59
C GLN A 184 11.70 -6.25 -2.87
N PHE A 185 12.88 -6.63 -2.39
CA PHE A 185 13.09 -7.88 -1.65
C PHE A 185 12.30 -7.95 -0.34
N GLU A 186 12.08 -6.82 0.32
CA GLU A 186 11.39 -6.77 1.61
C GLU A 186 9.88 -6.56 1.50
N LEU A 187 9.39 -6.17 0.31
CA LEU A 187 8.01 -5.72 0.12
C LEU A 187 6.98 -6.72 0.66
N ILE A 188 7.07 -7.98 0.24
CA ILE A 188 6.11 -9.02 0.65
C ILE A 188 6.14 -9.24 2.16
N ASN A 189 7.33 -9.33 2.76
CA ASN A 189 7.49 -9.52 4.20
C ASN A 189 6.82 -8.38 4.98
N MET A 190 6.96 -7.14 4.52
CA MET A 190 6.34 -5.98 5.14
C MET A 190 4.83 -5.97 5.02
N LEU A 191 4.29 -6.32 3.85
CA LEU A 191 2.86 -6.41 3.61
C LEU A 191 2.22 -7.44 4.54
N VAL A 192 2.77 -8.66 4.58
CA VAL A 192 2.27 -9.73 5.45
C VAL A 192 2.44 -9.39 6.93
N ARG A 193 3.53 -8.69 7.31
CA ARG A 193 3.72 -8.20 8.68
C ARG A 193 2.68 -7.18 9.10
N LEU A 194 2.23 -6.31 8.20
CA LEU A 194 1.21 -5.29 8.48
C LEU A 194 -0.20 -5.86 8.49
N ASN A 195 -0.50 -6.81 7.59
CA ASN A 195 -1.78 -7.50 7.59
C ASN A 195 -1.61 -8.96 7.15
N PRO A 196 -1.45 -9.91 8.09
CA PRO A 196 -1.30 -11.34 7.77
C PRO A 196 -2.62 -12.01 7.32
N ASN A 197 -3.77 -11.35 7.49
CA ASN A 197 -5.08 -11.88 7.13
C ASN A 197 -5.55 -11.45 5.73
N ALA A 198 -4.78 -10.61 5.05
CA ALA A 198 -5.10 -10.20 3.68
C ALA A 198 -4.60 -11.22 2.66
N GLN A 199 -5.39 -11.42 1.60
CA GLN A 199 -4.97 -12.16 0.41
C GLN A 199 -4.36 -11.17 -0.60
N TYR A 200 -3.11 -11.43 -0.97
CA TYR A 200 -2.33 -10.57 -1.87
C TYR A 200 -2.31 -11.13 -3.29
N PHE A 201 -2.52 -10.27 -4.29
CA PHE A 201 -2.31 -10.53 -5.70
C PHE A 201 -1.33 -9.50 -6.26
N ILE A 202 -0.14 -9.92 -6.63
CA ILE A 202 0.95 -9.03 -7.04
C ILE A 202 1.38 -9.42 -8.46
N THR A 203 1.25 -8.49 -9.40
CA THR A 203 1.86 -8.66 -10.72
C THR A 203 3.27 -8.10 -10.70
N THR A 204 4.20 -8.78 -11.34
CA THR A 204 5.59 -8.31 -11.41
C THR A 204 6.31 -8.84 -12.65
N HIS A 205 7.34 -8.14 -13.07
CA HIS A 205 8.36 -8.62 -13.99
C HIS A 205 9.76 -8.66 -13.34
N SER A 206 9.84 -8.23 -12.07
CA SER A 206 11.09 -8.20 -11.29
C SER A 206 11.30 -9.51 -10.53
N PRO A 207 12.47 -10.17 -10.66
CA PRO A 207 12.81 -11.35 -9.87
C PRO A 207 13.06 -11.01 -8.39
N SER A 208 13.14 -9.74 -8.02
CA SER A 208 13.40 -9.30 -6.65
C SER A 208 12.16 -9.26 -5.77
N ILE A 209 10.96 -9.46 -6.34
CA ILE A 209 9.70 -9.48 -5.59
C ILE A 209 9.38 -10.88 -5.01
N PHE A 210 10.03 -11.95 -5.52
CA PHE A 210 9.74 -13.34 -5.13
C PHE A 210 11.01 -14.15 -4.89
#